data_6534a2bc28b570bdd15ea32ba1c8b8ab
#
_entry.id   6534a2bc28b570bdd15ea32ba1c8b8ab
#
_cell.length_a   1.000
_cell.length_b   1.000
_cell.length_c   1.000
_cell.angle_alpha   90.00
_cell.angle_beta   90.00
_cell.angle_gamma   90.00
#
_symmetry.space_group_name_H-M   'P 1'
#
loop_
_entity.id
_entity.type
_entity.pdbx_description
1 polymer ?
#
loop_
_entity_poly.entity_id
_entity_poly.type
_entity_poly.pdbx_seq_one_letter_code
_entity_poly.pdbx_strand_id
1 'polypeptide(L)'
;MIIVSGTFEVDPASRDDFLAERLDRMRTSRAEAGCLEYTFSADPLEPGRVVLFERWESQAALDAHLGGPPMQTAIAPSAASIVAYDVTGERPLR
;
A
#
# COMPACT_ATOMS: atom_id res chain seq x y z
N MET A 1 14.57 -7.56 3.93
CA MET A 1 13.62 -6.64 3.30
C MET A 1 12.26 -7.31 3.15
N ILE A 2 11.20 -6.54 3.34
CA ILE A 2 9.83 -7.02 3.21
C ILE A 2 9.16 -6.25 2.09
N ILE A 3 8.51 -6.96 1.18
CA ILE A 3 7.61 -6.38 0.18
C ILE A 3 6.18 -6.70 0.58
N VAL A 4 5.30 -5.69 0.54
CA VAL A 4 3.86 -5.87 0.69
C VAL A 4 3.22 -5.53 -0.64
N SER A 5 2.41 -6.45 -1.15
CA SER A 5 1.67 -6.27 -2.40
C SER A 5 0.19 -6.48 -2.12
N GLY A 6 -0.64 -5.59 -2.60
CA GLY A 6 -2.07 -5.68 -2.38
C GLY A 6 -2.90 -5.20 -3.55
N THR A 7 -4.14 -5.67 -3.57
CA THR A 7 -5.16 -5.20 -4.48
C THR A 7 -6.46 -4.95 -3.71
N PHE A 8 -7.17 -3.92 -4.12
CA PHE A 8 -8.47 -3.56 -3.57
C PHE A 8 -9.47 -3.44 -4.72
N GLU A 9 -10.67 -3.96 -4.52
CA GLU A 9 -11.77 -3.73 -5.45
C GLU A 9 -12.73 -2.71 -4.83
N VAL A 10 -13.01 -1.66 -5.58
CA VAL A 10 -13.94 -0.61 -5.20
C VAL A 10 -14.91 -0.34 -6.34
N ASP A 11 -16.01 0.33 -6.05
CA ASP A 11 -16.87 0.86 -7.09
C ASP A 11 -16.04 1.77 -8.01
N PRO A 12 -16.04 1.55 -9.33
CA PRO A 12 -15.28 2.41 -10.25
C PRO A 12 -15.55 3.90 -10.10
N ALA A 13 -16.79 4.28 -9.77
CA ALA A 13 -17.17 5.67 -9.53
C ALA A 13 -16.55 6.26 -8.26
N SER A 14 -16.10 5.42 -7.33
CA SER A 14 -15.51 5.83 -6.05
C SER A 14 -13.98 5.73 -6.03
N ARG A 15 -13.35 5.23 -7.08
CA ARG A 15 -11.90 4.94 -7.05
C ARG A 15 -11.04 6.19 -6.83
N ASP A 16 -11.37 7.30 -7.47
CA ASP A 16 -10.59 8.54 -7.31
C ASP A 16 -10.69 9.05 -5.87
N ASP A 17 -11.87 9.00 -5.26
CA ASP A 17 -12.07 9.38 -3.86
C ASP A 17 -11.39 8.41 -2.90
N PHE A 18 -11.41 7.11 -3.20
CA PHE A 18 -10.69 6.09 -2.45
C PHE A 18 -9.18 6.38 -2.43
N LEU A 19 -8.61 6.73 -3.57
CA LEU A 19 -7.20 7.11 -3.67
C LEU A 19 -6.91 8.42 -2.93
N ALA A 20 -7.79 9.41 -3.07
CA ALA A 20 -7.64 10.69 -2.39
C ALA A 20 -7.61 10.55 -0.87
N GLU A 21 -8.43 9.65 -0.30
CA GLU A 21 -8.43 9.35 1.13
C GLU A 21 -7.09 8.79 1.65
N ARG A 22 -6.23 8.28 0.75
CA ARG A 22 -4.98 7.63 1.10
C ARG A 22 -3.74 8.49 0.88
N LEU A 23 -3.91 9.72 0.39
CA LEU A 23 -2.77 10.62 0.12
C LEU A 23 -1.97 10.94 1.39
N ASP A 24 -2.65 11.25 2.48
CA ASP A 24 -1.97 11.53 3.75
C ASP A 24 -1.27 10.27 4.30
N ARG A 25 -1.90 9.11 4.16
CA ARG A 25 -1.28 7.83 4.55
C ARG A 25 0.00 7.57 3.77
N MET A 26 0.01 7.85 2.46
CA MET A 26 1.23 7.72 1.65
C MET A 26 2.32 8.67 2.14
N ARG A 27 1.99 9.93 2.42
CA ARG A 27 2.96 10.92 2.92
C ARG A 27 3.55 10.51 4.27
N THR A 28 2.70 10.16 5.23
CA THR A 28 3.14 9.77 6.58
C THR A 28 3.93 8.47 6.58
N SER A 29 3.48 7.48 5.81
CA SER A 29 4.17 6.19 5.71
C SER A 29 5.55 6.32 5.09
N ARG A 30 5.68 7.11 4.03
CA ARG A 30 6.96 7.36 3.38
C ARG A 30 7.97 8.06 4.29
N ALA A 31 7.52 8.76 5.32
CA ALA A 31 8.38 9.41 6.31
C ALA A 31 8.76 8.49 7.48
N GLU A 32 8.15 7.32 7.60
CA GLU A 32 8.45 6.36 8.66
C GLU A 32 9.83 5.72 8.46
N ALA A 33 10.51 5.46 9.58
CA ALA A 33 11.81 4.80 9.54
C ALA A 33 11.71 3.41 8.90
N GLY A 34 12.60 3.13 7.95
CA GLY A 34 12.63 1.86 7.24
C GLY A 34 11.65 1.72 6.09
N CYS A 35 10.82 2.71 5.82
CA CYS A 35 9.95 2.72 4.63
C CYS A 35 10.77 3.05 3.39
N LEU A 36 10.84 2.12 2.45
CA LEU A 36 11.55 2.29 1.18
C LEU A 36 10.60 2.74 0.06
N GLU A 37 9.40 2.19 0.04
CA GLU A 37 8.33 2.56 -0.89
C GLU A 37 6.98 2.38 -0.23
N TYR A 38 6.03 3.23 -0.59
CA TYR A 38 4.63 3.11 -0.16
C TYR A 38 3.74 3.84 -1.16
N THR A 39 2.95 3.09 -1.94
CA THR A 39 2.13 3.68 -3.02
C THR A 39 0.82 2.93 -3.19
N PHE A 40 -0.28 3.69 -3.22
CA PHE A 40 -1.56 3.25 -3.77
C PHE A 40 -1.69 3.84 -5.18
N SER A 41 -2.14 3.05 -6.14
CA SER A 41 -2.32 3.52 -7.51
C SER A 41 -3.50 2.86 -8.19
N ALA A 42 -4.09 3.56 -9.16
CA ALA A 42 -5.16 3.02 -9.97
C ALA A 42 -4.59 2.01 -10.99
N ASP A 43 -5.28 0.86 -11.15
CA ASP A 43 -4.98 -0.05 -12.24
C ASP A 43 -5.52 0.56 -13.55
N PRO A 44 -4.67 0.77 -14.56
CA PRO A 44 -5.10 1.40 -15.81
C PRO A 44 -6.04 0.53 -16.66
N LEU A 45 -6.10 -0.79 -16.41
CA LEU A 45 -6.91 -1.72 -17.18
C LEU A 45 -8.19 -2.14 -16.48
N GLU A 46 -8.23 -2.03 -15.14
CA GLU A 46 -9.37 -2.46 -14.34
C GLU A 46 -9.95 -1.26 -13.58
N PRO A 47 -11.10 -0.71 -14.01
CA PRO A 47 -11.62 0.55 -13.47
C PRO A 47 -11.90 0.58 -11.98
N GLY A 48 -12.20 -0.59 -11.37
CA GLY A 48 -12.47 -0.71 -9.94
C GLY A 48 -11.30 -1.17 -9.11
N ARG A 49 -10.12 -1.35 -9.71
CA ARG A 49 -8.96 -1.89 -8.98
C ARG A 49 -7.99 -0.81 -8.56
N VAL A 50 -7.53 -0.93 -7.30
CA VAL A 50 -6.43 -0.14 -6.74
C VAL A 50 -5.33 -1.10 -6.34
N VAL A 51 -4.09 -0.76 -6.66
CA VAL A 51 -2.89 -1.53 -6.34
C VAL A 51 -2.16 -0.84 -5.20
N LEU A 52 -1.73 -1.63 -4.21
CA LEU A 52 -0.84 -1.20 -3.14
C LEU A 52 0.52 -1.88 -3.32
N PHE A 53 1.59 -1.10 -3.25
CA PHE A 53 2.94 -1.61 -3.17
C PHE A 53 3.68 -0.94 -2.02
N GLU A 54 4.29 -1.77 -1.15
CA GLU A 54 5.11 -1.29 -0.03
C GLU A 54 6.42 -2.07 -0.03
N ARG A 55 7.49 -1.39 0.38
CA ARG A 55 8.78 -2.02 0.59
C ARG A 55 9.39 -1.47 1.87
N TRP A 56 9.80 -2.36 2.76
CA TRP A 56 10.32 -2.05 4.10
C TRP A 56 11.69 -2.68 4.30
N GLU A 57 12.59 -1.96 4.98
CA GLU A 57 13.94 -2.45 5.26
C GLU A 57 13.94 -3.74 6.07
N SER A 58 12.97 -3.90 6.98
CA SER A 58 12.93 -5.01 7.94
C SER A 58 11.51 -5.30 8.39
N GLN A 59 11.32 -6.48 8.98
CA GLN A 59 10.06 -6.83 9.65
C GLN A 59 9.76 -5.85 10.80
N ALA A 60 10.78 -5.43 11.55
CA ALA A 60 10.59 -4.48 12.65
C ALA A 60 10.03 -3.14 12.16
N ALA A 61 10.50 -2.64 11.01
CA ALA A 61 9.98 -1.40 10.42
C ALA A 61 8.52 -1.56 10.00
N LEU A 62 8.17 -2.68 9.38
CA LEU A 62 6.78 -2.98 9.01
C LEU A 62 5.90 -3.12 10.25
N ASP A 63 6.36 -3.80 11.30
CA ASP A 63 5.61 -3.96 12.56
C ASP A 63 5.34 -2.60 13.21
N ALA A 64 6.31 -1.71 13.22
CA ALA A 64 6.13 -0.34 13.74
C ALA A 64 5.07 0.43 12.94
N HIS A 65 5.07 0.30 11.61
CA HIS A 65 4.05 0.88 10.74
C HIS A 65 2.65 0.33 11.07
N LEU A 66 2.52 -0.99 11.18
CA LEU A 66 1.24 -1.65 11.49
C LEU A 66 0.73 -1.32 12.89
N GLY A 67 1.63 -1.01 13.84
CA GLY A 67 1.30 -0.62 15.20
C GLY A 67 0.90 0.86 15.34
N GLY A 68 0.98 1.64 14.28
CA GLY A 68 0.59 3.04 14.27
C GLY A 68 -0.93 3.24 14.24
N PRO A 69 -1.39 4.52 14.24
CA PRO A 69 -2.81 4.81 14.23
C PRO A 69 -3.47 4.29 12.95
N PRO A 70 -4.72 3.77 13.05
CA PRO A 70 -5.43 3.30 11.87
C PRO A 70 -5.77 4.46 10.93
N MET A 71 -5.84 4.15 9.64
CA MET A 71 -6.28 5.10 8.62
C MET A 71 -7.80 5.29 8.73
N GLN A 72 -8.23 6.54 8.69
CA GLN A 72 -9.65 6.87 8.67
C GLN A 72 -10.10 7.00 7.21
N THR A 73 -11.09 6.20 6.83
CA THR A 73 -11.63 6.19 5.47
C THR A 73 -13.15 6.11 5.49
N ALA A 74 -13.79 6.74 4.51
CA ALA A 74 -15.23 6.67 4.30
C ALA A 74 -15.60 5.59 3.29
N ILE A 75 -14.71 5.29 2.35
CA ILE A 75 -14.98 4.33 1.27
C ILE A 75 -14.33 3.00 1.62
N ALA A 76 -15.16 1.98 1.84
CA ALA A 76 -14.71 0.62 2.08
C ALA A 76 -14.61 -0.15 0.75
N PRO A 77 -13.53 -0.92 0.53
CA PRO A 77 -13.46 -1.82 -0.61
C PRO A 77 -14.43 -2.99 -0.45
N SER A 78 -14.92 -3.52 -1.57
CA SER A 78 -15.76 -4.73 -1.60
C SER A 78 -14.90 -5.99 -1.43
N ALA A 79 -13.62 -5.93 -1.78
CA ALA A 79 -12.65 -7.00 -1.61
C ALA A 79 -11.25 -6.41 -1.47
N ALA A 80 -10.39 -7.11 -0.73
CA ALA A 80 -8.98 -6.76 -0.59
C ALA A 80 -8.14 -8.02 -0.41
N SER A 81 -6.95 -8.01 -0.99
CA SER A 81 -5.93 -9.03 -0.77
C SER A 81 -4.60 -8.33 -0.56
N ILE A 82 -4.00 -8.51 0.62
CA ILE A 82 -2.73 -7.88 0.97
C ILE A 82 -1.80 -8.98 1.48
N VAL A 83 -0.63 -9.13 0.84
CA VAL A 83 0.32 -10.20 1.12
C VAL A 83 1.71 -9.61 1.36
N ALA A 84 2.38 -10.09 2.40
CA ALA A 84 3.78 -9.75 2.67
C ALA A 84 4.69 -10.87 2.16
N TYR A 85 5.83 -10.47 1.60
CA TYR A 85 6.86 -11.36 1.08
C TYR A 85 8.19 -11.08 1.78
N ASP A 86 8.81 -12.12 2.30
CA ASP A 86 10.18 -12.04 2.82
C ASP A 86 11.16 -12.10 1.65
N VAL A 87 12.01 -11.08 1.53
CA VAL A 87 12.97 -10.98 0.44
C VAL A 87 14.37 -11.22 0.99
N THR A 88 15.04 -12.25 0.46
CA THR A 88 16.39 -12.64 0.88
C THR A 88 17.48 -12.16 -0.07
N GLY A 89 17.11 -11.59 -1.20
CA GLY A 89 18.06 -11.03 -2.16
C GLY A 89 17.38 -10.25 -3.25
N GLU A 90 18.11 -9.33 -3.82
CA GLU A 90 17.67 -8.51 -4.95
C GLU A 90 18.83 -8.27 -5.90
N ARG A 91 18.52 -8.02 -7.15
CA ARG A 91 19.51 -7.60 -8.15
C ARG A 91 18.88 -6.58 -9.10
N PRO A 92 19.61 -5.54 -9.49
CA PRO A 92 19.11 -4.61 -10.49
C PRO A 92 18.94 -5.32 -11.84
N LEU A 93 17.86 -5.01 -12.54
CA LEU A 93 17.68 -5.44 -13.94
C LEU A 93 18.22 -4.40 -14.91
N ARG A 94 18.36 -3.15 -14.44
CA ARG A 94 18.83 -2.02 -15.24
C ARG A 94 19.68 -1.09 -14.39
#